data_91ca41247bc4192933760fc0fe0aefd2
#
_entry.id   91ca41247bc4192933760fc0fe0aefd2
#
_cell.length_a   1.000
_cell.length_b   1.000
_cell.length_c   1.000
_cell.angle_alpha   90.00
_cell.angle_beta   90.00
_cell.angle_gamma   90.00
#
_symmetry.space_group_name_H-M   'P 1'
#
loop_
_entity.id
_entity.type
_entity.pdbx_description
1 polymer ?
#
loop_
_entity_poly.entity_id
_entity_poly.type
_entity_poly.pdbx_seq_one_letter_code
_entity_poly.pdbx_strand_id
1 'polypeptide(L)'
;MSSDTSDETMDSWEKVDTAEIPGGGELELYQREEEFSISIAGRAVLMSTWAHQSEDALAELACRKIAGRTRPRVLIGGLGMGFTLAAALNRLGADAEVVVAELVPTVVEWNRGPLGKHAGNPLQDPRTTVREGDVAKILRTERQAFDAILLDVDNGPKGLTRKKNDWLYTTDGLTEAYEALRPRGILAVWSAGPSRNFRERLRKIGFKVQQSRVPEQDNKGDLHAIWLGERGP
;
A
#
# COMPACT_ATOMS: atom_id res chain seq x y z
N MET A 1 4.45 -50.56 27.51
CA MET A 1 4.10 -49.17 27.91
C MET A 1 5.13 -48.27 27.23
N SER A 2 4.85 -47.87 26.04
CA SER A 2 5.65 -46.92 25.28
C SER A 2 4.86 -45.63 25.22
N SER A 3 5.29 -44.64 25.95
CA SER A 3 4.77 -43.29 25.88
C SER A 3 5.43 -42.63 24.67
N ASP A 4 4.66 -42.60 23.58
CA ASP A 4 4.95 -41.81 22.42
C ASP A 4 4.54 -40.36 22.76
N THR A 5 5.48 -39.58 23.23
CA THR A 5 5.36 -38.13 23.32
C THR A 5 5.82 -37.56 21.99
N SER A 6 4.92 -37.56 21.02
CA SER A 6 5.04 -36.69 19.87
C SER A 6 4.96 -35.23 20.38
N ASP A 7 6.13 -34.68 20.56
CA ASP A 7 6.35 -33.24 20.77
C ASP A 7 5.99 -32.56 19.45
N GLU A 8 4.71 -32.26 19.30
CA GLU A 8 4.24 -31.31 18.30
C GLU A 8 4.80 -29.95 18.73
N THR A 9 5.98 -29.61 18.25
CA THR A 9 6.46 -28.23 18.22
C THR A 9 5.44 -27.44 17.42
N MET A 10 4.47 -26.88 18.12
CA MET A 10 3.57 -25.87 17.54
C MET A 10 4.46 -24.76 17.02
N ASP A 11 4.52 -24.67 15.69
CA ASP A 11 5.24 -23.67 14.92
C ASP A 11 4.65 -22.29 15.25
N SER A 12 5.19 -21.66 16.30
CA SER A 12 4.63 -20.45 16.88
C SER A 12 5.26 -19.21 16.24
N TRP A 13 4.44 -18.21 15.92
CA TRP A 13 4.90 -16.90 15.50
C TRP A 13 5.77 -16.26 16.60
N GLU A 14 6.97 -15.86 16.25
CA GLU A 14 7.90 -15.15 17.11
C GLU A 14 7.89 -13.66 16.79
N LYS A 15 7.74 -12.81 17.81
CA LYS A 15 7.87 -11.37 17.65
C LYS A 15 9.34 -11.01 17.50
N VAL A 16 9.70 -10.46 16.33
CA VAL A 16 11.08 -10.12 15.97
C VAL A 16 11.41 -8.66 16.26
N ASP A 17 10.42 -7.75 16.09
CA ASP A 17 10.66 -6.32 16.28
C ASP A 17 9.35 -5.55 16.50
N THR A 18 9.49 -4.29 16.91
CA THR A 18 8.38 -3.36 17.10
C THR A 18 8.72 -1.98 16.52
N ALA A 19 7.70 -1.24 16.08
CA ALA A 19 7.85 0.08 15.51
C ALA A 19 6.79 1.03 16.05
N GLU A 20 7.21 2.16 16.63
CA GLU A 20 6.28 3.22 17.05
C GLU A 20 5.66 3.91 15.83
N ILE A 21 4.33 4.02 15.82
CA ILE A 21 3.62 4.78 14.80
C ILE A 21 3.61 6.27 15.20
N PRO A 22 4.13 7.20 14.37
CA PRO A 22 4.08 8.62 14.67
C PRO A 22 2.66 9.11 14.94
N GLY A 23 2.39 9.53 16.18
CA GLY A 23 1.07 9.97 16.66
C GLY A 23 0.26 8.91 17.40
N GLY A 24 0.88 7.80 17.73
CA GLY A 24 0.39 6.78 18.67
C GLY A 24 0.05 5.45 18.05
N GLY A 25 0.30 4.40 18.80
CA GLY A 25 0.20 3.01 18.40
C GLY A 25 1.56 2.41 18.08
N GLU A 26 1.58 1.11 17.90
CA GLU A 26 2.77 0.32 17.66
C GLU A 26 2.48 -0.76 16.62
N LEU A 27 3.41 -0.96 15.69
CA LEU A 27 3.43 -2.11 14.79
C LEU A 27 4.35 -3.18 15.39
N GLU A 28 3.96 -4.42 15.23
CA GLU A 28 4.74 -5.58 15.65
C GLU A 28 5.05 -6.44 14.43
N LEU A 29 6.34 -6.74 14.23
CA LEU A 29 6.81 -7.67 13.21
C LEU A 29 6.94 -9.05 13.81
N TYR A 30 6.29 -10.02 13.20
CA TYR A 30 6.36 -11.42 13.58
C TYR A 30 6.99 -12.24 12.45
N GLN A 31 7.71 -13.29 12.83
CA GLN A 31 8.30 -14.27 11.92
C GLN A 31 7.88 -15.69 12.32
N ARG A 32 7.68 -16.51 11.32
CA ARG A 32 7.54 -17.97 11.43
C ARG A 32 8.24 -18.60 10.24
N GLU A 33 9.33 -19.32 10.48
CA GLU A 33 10.19 -19.80 9.39
C GLU A 33 10.59 -18.69 8.40
N GLU A 34 10.19 -18.81 7.12
CA GLU A 34 10.41 -17.80 6.07
C GLU A 34 9.25 -16.82 5.94
N GLU A 35 8.19 -16.96 6.70
CA GLU A 35 7.03 -16.11 6.65
C GLU A 35 7.11 -14.95 7.64
N PHE A 36 6.59 -13.79 7.23
CA PHE A 36 6.46 -12.62 8.11
C PHE A 36 5.02 -12.10 8.13
N SER A 37 4.66 -11.50 9.25
CA SER A 37 3.42 -10.73 9.38
C SER A 37 3.66 -9.44 10.15
N ILE A 38 2.92 -8.39 9.79
CA ILE A 38 2.88 -7.13 10.53
C ILE A 38 1.49 -6.99 11.14
N SER A 39 1.45 -6.71 12.45
CA SER A 39 0.23 -6.49 13.21
C SER A 39 0.27 -5.14 13.91
N ILE A 40 -0.90 -4.59 14.26
CA ILE A 40 -0.99 -3.53 15.25
C ILE A 40 -1.02 -4.19 16.63
N ALA A 41 -0.23 -3.69 17.58
CA ALA A 41 -0.16 -4.22 18.92
C ALA A 41 -1.55 -4.47 19.53
N GLY A 42 -1.80 -5.70 19.95
CA GLY A 42 -3.09 -6.14 20.53
C GLY A 42 -4.26 -6.23 19.54
N ARG A 43 -4.02 -6.22 18.23
CA ARG A 43 -5.05 -6.32 17.17
C ARG A 43 -4.70 -7.38 16.13
N ALA A 44 -5.56 -7.46 15.11
CA ALA A 44 -5.38 -8.40 14.01
C ALA A 44 -4.16 -8.08 13.14
N VAL A 45 -3.70 -9.10 12.38
CA VAL A 45 -2.70 -8.97 11.32
C VAL A 45 -3.17 -7.94 10.29
N LEU A 46 -2.28 -7.02 9.91
CA LEU A 46 -2.53 -6.03 8.87
C LEU A 46 -2.10 -6.54 7.51
N MET A 47 -0.95 -7.20 7.44
CA MET A 47 -0.34 -7.68 6.21
C MET A 47 0.59 -8.88 6.47
N SER A 48 0.85 -9.66 5.44
CA SER A 48 1.66 -10.87 5.52
C SER A 48 2.41 -11.12 4.21
N THR A 49 3.47 -11.94 4.28
CA THR A 49 4.25 -12.31 3.09
C THR A 49 3.54 -13.30 2.17
N TRP A 50 2.46 -13.93 2.61
CA TRP A 50 1.72 -14.94 1.82
C TRP A 50 0.42 -14.42 1.20
N ALA A 51 -0.08 -13.26 1.59
CA ALA A 51 -1.33 -12.68 1.10
C ALA A 51 -1.09 -11.24 0.64
N HIS A 52 -0.68 -11.05 -0.63
CA HIS A 52 -0.34 -9.75 -1.20
C HIS A 52 -0.96 -9.51 -2.59
N GLN A 53 -1.87 -10.38 -3.04
CA GLN A 53 -2.46 -10.29 -4.38
C GLN A 53 -3.22 -8.98 -4.61
N SER A 54 -3.81 -8.42 -3.56
CA SER A 54 -4.54 -7.15 -3.65
C SER A 54 -3.61 -5.95 -3.85
N GLU A 55 -2.42 -5.98 -3.25
CA GLU A 55 -1.34 -5.00 -3.41
C GLU A 55 -0.76 -5.07 -4.82
N ASP A 56 -0.50 -6.28 -5.33
CA ASP A 56 -0.07 -6.49 -6.71
C ASP A 56 -1.10 -5.94 -7.69
N ALA A 57 -2.37 -6.24 -7.48
CA ALA A 57 -3.46 -5.78 -8.33
C ALA A 57 -3.65 -4.26 -8.29
N LEU A 58 -3.43 -3.61 -7.12
CA LEU A 58 -3.47 -2.15 -6.99
C LEU A 58 -2.46 -1.51 -7.96
N ALA A 59 -1.21 -1.98 -7.91
CA ALA A 59 -0.14 -1.48 -8.76
C ALA A 59 -0.38 -1.80 -10.25
N GLU A 60 -0.75 -3.03 -10.57
CA GLU A 60 -0.99 -3.45 -11.94
C GLU A 60 -2.11 -2.66 -12.62
N LEU A 61 -3.24 -2.49 -11.93
CA LEU A 61 -4.38 -1.76 -12.46
C LEU A 61 -4.05 -0.28 -12.70
N ALA A 62 -3.29 0.36 -11.80
CA ALA A 62 -2.88 1.74 -11.94
C ALA A 62 -1.83 1.92 -13.05
N CYS A 63 -0.74 1.15 -13.03
CA CYS A 63 0.37 1.27 -13.97
C CYS A 63 -0.06 0.94 -15.40
N ARG A 64 -0.98 0.00 -15.61
CA ARG A 64 -1.56 -0.28 -16.93
C ARG A 64 -2.28 0.93 -17.54
N LYS A 65 -2.89 1.80 -16.73
CA LYS A 65 -3.58 3.01 -17.20
C LYS A 65 -2.62 4.11 -17.67
N ILE A 66 -1.39 4.10 -17.19
CA ILE A 66 -0.35 5.06 -17.56
C ILE A 66 0.70 4.45 -18.51
N ALA A 67 0.45 3.23 -18.99
CA ALA A 67 1.32 2.58 -19.96
C ALA A 67 1.52 3.46 -21.21
N GLY A 68 2.74 3.58 -21.68
CA GLY A 68 3.10 4.42 -22.82
C GLY A 68 3.44 5.88 -22.47
N ARG A 69 3.35 6.30 -21.21
CA ARG A 69 3.90 7.59 -20.78
C ARG A 69 5.42 7.55 -20.75
N THR A 70 6.05 8.59 -21.23
CA THR A 70 7.50 8.76 -21.14
C THR A 70 7.86 9.28 -19.75
N ARG A 71 8.84 8.68 -19.12
CA ARG A 71 9.31 9.00 -17.77
C ARG A 71 8.15 9.19 -16.78
N PRO A 72 7.30 8.15 -16.61
CA PRO A 72 6.18 8.25 -15.70
C PRO A 72 6.69 8.40 -14.27
N ARG A 73 6.04 9.28 -13.52
CA ARG A 73 6.32 9.50 -12.10
C ARG A 73 5.16 8.99 -11.27
N VAL A 74 5.44 8.04 -10.38
CA VAL A 74 4.44 7.36 -9.54
C VAL A 74 4.70 7.67 -8.07
N LEU A 75 3.65 8.00 -7.32
CA LEU A 75 3.68 8.11 -5.87
C LEU A 75 2.97 6.90 -5.26
N ILE A 76 3.62 6.23 -4.32
CA ILE A 76 3.03 5.19 -3.51
C ILE A 76 2.99 5.69 -2.07
N GLY A 77 1.80 5.78 -1.48
CA GLY A 77 1.60 6.07 -0.07
C GLY A 77 1.45 4.76 0.70
N GLY A 78 2.38 4.51 1.63
CA GLY A 78 2.55 3.26 2.34
C GLY A 78 3.55 2.33 1.64
N LEU A 79 4.53 1.84 2.40
CA LEU A 79 5.49 0.83 1.93
C LEU A 79 5.02 -0.59 2.30
N GLY A 80 4.55 -0.74 3.54
CA GLY A 80 4.16 -2.05 4.07
C GLY A 80 5.28 -3.07 3.93
N MET A 81 5.02 -4.18 3.25
CA MET A 81 6.03 -5.21 2.94
C MET A 81 6.67 -5.04 1.56
N GLY A 82 6.39 -3.95 0.84
CA GLY A 82 7.01 -3.62 -0.44
C GLY A 82 6.36 -4.23 -1.67
N PHE A 83 5.27 -4.98 -1.55
CA PHE A 83 4.64 -5.68 -2.68
C PHE A 83 4.03 -4.72 -3.71
N THR A 84 3.30 -3.68 -3.28
CA THR A 84 2.78 -2.64 -4.19
C THR A 84 3.90 -1.96 -4.97
N LEU A 85 5.03 -1.66 -4.30
CA LEU A 85 6.21 -1.09 -4.95
C LEU A 85 6.82 -2.06 -5.98
N ALA A 86 7.05 -3.31 -5.59
CA ALA A 86 7.61 -4.34 -6.48
C ALA A 86 6.73 -4.55 -7.72
N ALA A 87 5.42 -4.66 -7.54
CA ALA A 87 4.47 -4.82 -8.64
C ALA A 87 4.45 -3.59 -9.57
N ALA A 88 4.55 -2.36 -9.03
CA ALA A 88 4.66 -1.15 -9.83
C ALA A 88 5.94 -1.13 -10.67
N LEU A 89 7.09 -1.43 -10.06
CA LEU A 89 8.39 -1.49 -10.74
C LEU A 89 8.41 -2.53 -11.87
N ASN A 90 7.76 -3.66 -11.69
CA ASN A 90 7.63 -4.72 -12.71
C ASN A 90 6.78 -4.29 -13.93
N ARG A 91 5.92 -3.29 -13.79
CA ARG A 91 5.06 -2.77 -14.86
C ARG A 91 5.57 -1.52 -15.53
N LEU A 92 6.50 -0.82 -14.90
CA LEU A 92 7.05 0.45 -15.39
C LEU A 92 8.34 0.26 -16.16
N GLY A 93 8.58 1.15 -17.13
CA GLY A 93 9.83 1.18 -17.90
C GLY A 93 11.03 1.63 -17.05
N ALA A 94 12.21 1.47 -17.62
CA ALA A 94 13.48 1.83 -16.96
C ALA A 94 13.63 3.34 -16.71
N ASP A 95 12.87 4.16 -17.43
CA ASP A 95 12.84 5.62 -17.33
C ASP A 95 11.86 6.17 -16.29
N ALA A 96 11.16 5.29 -15.56
CA ALA A 96 10.20 5.68 -14.54
C ALA A 96 10.87 6.19 -13.26
N GLU A 97 10.15 7.03 -12.52
CA GLU A 97 10.47 7.44 -11.14
C GLU A 97 9.36 6.97 -10.21
N VAL A 98 9.70 6.20 -9.17
CA VAL A 98 8.74 5.74 -8.17
C VAL A 98 9.13 6.31 -6.80
N VAL A 99 8.27 7.18 -6.27
CA VAL A 99 8.42 7.76 -4.94
C VAL A 99 7.53 6.97 -3.98
N VAL A 100 8.13 6.44 -2.91
CA VAL A 100 7.40 5.78 -1.82
C VAL A 100 7.42 6.68 -0.60
N ALA A 101 6.24 7.02 -0.07
CA ALA A 101 6.09 7.73 1.19
C ALA A 101 5.74 6.72 2.28
N GLU A 102 6.62 6.56 3.27
CA GLU A 102 6.38 5.70 4.43
C GLU A 102 6.46 6.50 5.71
N LEU A 103 5.41 6.38 6.53
CA LEU A 103 5.26 7.16 7.75
C LEU A 103 6.14 6.66 8.89
N VAL A 104 6.38 5.34 8.95
CA VAL A 104 7.09 4.64 10.03
C VAL A 104 8.49 4.27 9.54
N PRO A 105 9.56 4.99 9.96
CA PRO A 105 10.92 4.72 9.47
C PRO A 105 11.37 3.27 9.67
N THR A 106 10.99 2.64 10.78
CA THR A 106 11.32 1.24 11.07
C THR A 106 10.76 0.28 10.01
N VAL A 107 9.62 0.57 9.39
CA VAL A 107 9.10 -0.23 8.27
C VAL A 107 10.03 -0.16 7.07
N VAL A 108 10.66 0.98 6.83
CA VAL A 108 11.70 1.11 5.79
C VAL A 108 12.91 0.24 6.11
N GLU A 109 13.36 0.24 7.38
CA GLU A 109 14.46 -0.62 7.83
C GLU A 109 14.12 -2.11 7.72
N TRP A 110 12.90 -2.50 8.05
CA TRP A 110 12.44 -3.89 7.85
C TRP A 110 12.53 -4.31 6.38
N ASN A 111 12.17 -3.41 5.44
CA ASN A 111 12.28 -3.67 4.01
C ASN A 111 13.72 -3.62 3.47
N ARG A 112 14.64 -2.91 4.13
CA ARG A 112 16.08 -2.99 3.85
C ARG A 112 16.71 -4.26 4.41
N GLY A 113 16.08 -4.86 5.40
CA GLY A 113 16.50 -6.06 6.11
C GLY A 113 15.65 -7.30 5.76
N PRO A 114 14.98 -7.91 6.77
CA PRO A 114 14.38 -9.24 6.64
C PRO A 114 13.25 -9.32 5.62
N LEU A 115 12.47 -8.25 5.43
CA LEU A 115 11.32 -8.26 4.52
C LEU A 115 11.70 -8.10 3.04
N GLY A 116 12.78 -7.38 2.73
CA GLY A 116 13.10 -6.97 1.37
C GLY A 116 13.13 -8.12 0.36
N LYS A 117 13.71 -9.27 0.74
CA LYS A 117 13.82 -10.46 -0.12
C LYS A 117 12.47 -11.00 -0.60
N HIS A 118 11.41 -10.85 0.20
CA HIS A 118 10.08 -11.39 -0.11
C HIS A 118 9.38 -10.62 -1.25
N ALA A 119 9.69 -9.33 -1.40
CA ALA A 119 9.22 -8.51 -2.50
C ALA A 119 10.30 -8.30 -3.60
N GLY A 120 11.42 -9.06 -3.57
CA GLY A 120 12.51 -8.92 -4.54
C GLY A 120 13.39 -7.68 -4.34
N ASN A 121 13.50 -7.17 -3.11
CA ASN A 121 14.30 -6.01 -2.72
C ASN A 121 13.98 -4.71 -3.49
N PRO A 122 12.73 -4.28 -3.56
CA PRO A 122 12.31 -3.17 -4.43
C PRO A 122 12.91 -1.82 -4.02
N LEU A 123 13.40 -1.67 -2.78
CA LEU A 123 14.11 -0.48 -2.32
C LEU A 123 15.51 -0.34 -2.92
N GLN A 124 16.09 -1.40 -3.50
CA GLN A 124 17.38 -1.38 -4.19
C GLN A 124 17.26 -1.00 -5.66
N ASP A 125 16.04 -0.93 -6.20
CA ASP A 125 15.81 -0.52 -7.58
C ASP A 125 16.17 0.97 -7.74
N PRO A 126 17.01 1.34 -8.73
CA PRO A 126 17.46 2.72 -8.94
C PRO A 126 16.33 3.71 -9.28
N ARG A 127 15.17 3.22 -9.69
CA ARG A 127 13.97 4.04 -9.94
C ARG A 127 13.24 4.42 -8.65
N THR A 128 13.57 3.79 -7.52
CA THR A 128 12.88 3.97 -6.23
C THR A 128 13.51 5.10 -5.43
N THR A 129 12.67 6.01 -4.93
CA THR A 129 13.04 7.04 -3.95
C THR A 129 12.14 6.91 -2.75
N VAL A 130 12.71 6.66 -1.57
CA VAL A 130 11.96 6.62 -0.31
C VAL A 130 11.91 8.01 0.30
N ARG A 131 10.71 8.45 0.70
CA ARG A 131 10.47 9.66 1.50
C ARG A 131 9.82 9.25 2.81
N GLU A 132 10.60 9.25 3.87
CA GLU A 132 10.09 9.00 5.22
C GLU A 132 9.19 10.15 5.66
N GLY A 133 7.94 9.83 5.95
CA GLY A 133 6.93 10.78 6.41
C GLY A 133 5.54 10.57 5.82
N ASP A 134 4.66 11.49 6.17
CA ASP A 134 3.24 11.44 5.79
C ASP A 134 3.04 11.80 4.31
N VAL A 135 2.45 10.89 3.54
CA VAL A 135 2.09 11.09 2.12
C VAL A 135 1.21 12.32 1.92
N ALA A 136 0.40 12.68 2.91
CA ALA A 136 -0.42 13.90 2.88
C ALA A 136 0.40 15.18 2.70
N LYS A 137 1.64 15.23 3.21
CA LYS A 137 2.54 16.38 3.00
C LYS A 137 2.95 16.50 1.53
N ILE A 138 3.24 15.36 0.89
CA ILE A 138 3.61 15.34 -0.53
C ILE A 138 2.41 15.81 -1.38
N LEU A 139 1.22 15.29 -1.12
CA LEU A 139 0.01 15.66 -1.85
C LEU A 139 -0.31 17.16 -1.74
N ARG A 140 -0.08 17.80 -0.57
CA ARG A 140 -0.30 19.23 -0.37
C ARG A 140 0.71 20.12 -1.07
N THR A 141 1.92 19.66 -1.34
CA THR A 141 3.02 20.47 -1.89
C THR A 141 3.28 20.26 -3.37
N GLU A 142 3.00 19.06 -3.88
CA GLU A 142 3.24 18.71 -5.28
C GLU A 142 1.98 19.00 -6.12
N ARG A 143 2.17 19.63 -7.28
CA ARG A 143 1.07 19.94 -8.23
C ARG A 143 1.40 19.40 -9.60
N GLN A 144 0.47 18.67 -10.21
CA GLN A 144 0.64 18.05 -11.53
C GLN A 144 1.99 17.33 -11.67
N ALA A 145 2.39 16.63 -10.62
CA ALA A 145 3.70 16.02 -10.50
C ALA A 145 3.70 14.52 -10.83
N PHE A 146 2.55 13.85 -10.63
CA PHE A 146 2.47 12.38 -10.70
C PHE A 146 1.54 11.92 -11.83
N ASP A 147 1.96 10.87 -12.51
CA ASP A 147 1.14 10.15 -13.50
C ASP A 147 0.21 9.15 -12.83
N ALA A 148 0.64 8.58 -11.70
CA ALA A 148 -0.21 7.78 -10.84
C ALA A 148 0.11 8.05 -9.36
N ILE A 149 -0.93 7.96 -8.52
CA ILE A 149 -0.85 7.98 -7.07
C ILE A 149 -1.57 6.72 -6.57
N LEU A 150 -0.85 5.87 -5.85
CA LEU A 150 -1.34 4.64 -5.26
C LEU A 150 -1.40 4.84 -3.75
N LEU A 151 -2.58 4.77 -3.16
CA LEU A 151 -2.76 4.85 -1.71
C LEU A 151 -3.02 3.46 -1.16
N ASP A 152 -2.00 2.92 -0.55
CA ASP A 152 -1.96 1.62 0.13
C ASP A 152 -1.66 1.85 1.62
N VAL A 153 -2.44 2.74 2.22
CA VAL A 153 -2.32 3.15 3.62
C VAL A 153 -3.54 2.70 4.40
N ASP A 154 -3.33 2.01 5.50
CA ASP A 154 -4.38 1.44 6.35
C ASP A 154 -5.41 0.59 5.57
N ASN A 155 -6.57 0.35 6.17
CA ASN A 155 -7.65 -0.40 5.53
C ASN A 155 -8.54 0.45 4.59
N GLY A 156 -8.00 1.53 4.01
CA GLY A 156 -8.71 2.41 3.08
C GLY A 156 -9.72 3.35 3.76
N PRO A 157 -10.76 3.81 3.02
CA PRO A 157 -11.69 4.85 3.48
C PRO A 157 -12.49 4.57 4.76
N LYS A 158 -12.39 3.37 5.32
CA LYS A 158 -12.94 2.96 6.62
C LYS A 158 -11.83 2.48 7.57
N GLY A 159 -10.64 3.05 7.45
CA GLY A 159 -9.42 2.62 8.11
C GLY A 159 -9.57 2.29 9.61
N LEU A 160 -8.84 1.26 10.03
CA LEU A 160 -8.85 0.78 11.42
C LEU A 160 -7.74 1.41 12.27
N THR A 161 -6.75 2.04 11.64
CA THR A 161 -5.48 2.35 12.29
C THR A 161 -5.35 3.78 12.78
N ARG A 162 -5.86 4.79 12.07
CA ARG A 162 -5.67 6.20 12.46
C ARG A 162 -6.77 7.12 11.95
N LYS A 163 -7.36 7.92 12.86
CA LYS A 163 -8.24 9.05 12.50
C LYS A 163 -7.54 10.11 11.63
N LYS A 164 -6.20 10.19 11.64
CA LYS A 164 -5.45 11.15 10.80
C LYS A 164 -5.36 10.72 9.34
N ASN A 165 -5.36 9.43 9.03
CA ASN A 165 -5.40 8.95 7.65
C ASN A 165 -6.79 9.13 7.02
N ASP A 166 -7.83 9.33 7.85
CA ASP A 166 -9.16 9.69 7.36
C ASP A 166 -9.11 10.93 6.46
N TRP A 167 -8.14 11.85 6.69
CA TRP A 167 -7.98 13.04 5.85
C TRP A 167 -7.72 12.70 4.39
N LEU A 168 -6.91 11.69 4.08
CA LEU A 168 -6.61 11.27 2.70
C LEU A 168 -7.88 10.93 1.91
N TYR A 169 -8.90 10.46 2.59
CA TYR A 169 -10.17 10.01 2.02
C TYR A 169 -11.29 11.04 2.14
N THR A 170 -11.02 12.20 2.75
CA THR A 170 -11.95 13.35 2.77
C THR A 170 -12.01 14.02 1.40
N THR A 171 -12.95 14.94 1.22
CA THR A 171 -13.01 15.78 0.02
C THR A 171 -11.72 16.56 -0.16
N ASP A 172 -11.18 17.12 0.92
CA ASP A 172 -9.95 17.94 0.87
C ASP A 172 -8.73 17.10 0.47
N GLY A 173 -8.51 15.94 1.11
CA GLY A 173 -7.38 15.07 0.79
C GLY A 173 -7.44 14.54 -0.64
N LEU A 174 -8.62 14.15 -1.10
CA LEU A 174 -8.82 13.68 -2.47
C LEU A 174 -8.70 14.82 -3.51
N THR A 175 -9.05 16.07 -3.13
CA THR A 175 -8.80 17.25 -3.97
C THR A 175 -7.30 17.50 -4.11
N GLU A 176 -6.53 17.39 -3.01
CA GLU A 176 -5.07 17.50 -3.08
C GLU A 176 -4.45 16.39 -3.95
N ALA A 177 -4.96 15.16 -3.85
CA ALA A 177 -4.53 14.08 -4.72
C ALA A 177 -4.87 14.36 -6.21
N TYR A 178 -6.06 14.93 -6.48
CA TYR A 178 -6.44 15.35 -7.82
C TYR A 178 -5.50 16.41 -8.38
N GLU A 179 -5.15 17.43 -7.59
CA GLU A 179 -4.25 18.51 -7.99
C GLU A 179 -2.80 18.04 -8.14
N ALA A 180 -2.37 17.05 -7.38
CA ALA A 180 -1.04 16.45 -7.48
C ALA A 180 -0.87 15.58 -8.73
N LEU A 181 -1.95 15.03 -9.28
CA LEU A 181 -1.92 14.27 -10.52
C LEU A 181 -1.73 15.16 -11.76
N ARG A 182 -1.02 14.70 -12.75
CA ARG A 182 -0.99 15.27 -14.11
C ARG A 182 -2.35 15.05 -14.80
N PRO A 183 -2.67 15.80 -15.88
CA PRO A 183 -3.83 15.51 -16.70
C PRO A 183 -3.89 14.04 -17.13
N ARG A 184 -5.05 13.41 -17.03
CA ARG A 184 -5.29 11.98 -17.24
C ARG A 184 -4.47 11.06 -16.31
N GLY A 185 -3.98 11.58 -15.18
CA GLY A 185 -3.32 10.80 -14.14
C GLY A 185 -4.31 9.94 -13.36
N ILE A 186 -3.80 8.93 -12.69
CA ILE A 186 -4.59 7.89 -12.01
C ILE A 186 -4.39 7.97 -10.51
N LEU A 187 -5.47 8.13 -9.77
CA LEU A 187 -5.54 7.82 -8.34
C LEU A 187 -5.99 6.37 -8.19
N ALA A 188 -5.20 5.53 -7.54
CA ALA A 188 -5.59 4.19 -7.14
C ALA A 188 -5.64 4.10 -5.62
N VAL A 189 -6.72 3.55 -5.07
CA VAL A 189 -6.92 3.44 -3.62
C VAL A 189 -7.33 2.02 -3.28
N TRP A 190 -6.54 1.37 -2.42
CA TRP A 190 -6.90 0.10 -1.82
C TRP A 190 -7.93 0.29 -0.70
N SER A 191 -8.86 -0.63 -0.55
CA SER A 191 -9.89 -0.60 0.48
C SER A 191 -10.32 -2.01 0.87
N ALA A 192 -10.44 -2.29 2.16
CA ALA A 192 -10.95 -3.55 2.70
C ALA A 192 -12.36 -3.93 2.19
N GLY A 193 -13.07 -3.00 1.55
CA GLY A 193 -14.38 -3.29 0.97
C GLY A 193 -14.98 -2.12 0.21
N PRO A 194 -16.12 -2.33 -0.47
CA PRO A 194 -16.76 -1.31 -1.28
C PRO A 194 -17.37 -0.20 -0.40
N SER A 195 -17.32 1.04 -0.89
CA SER A 195 -17.92 2.21 -0.25
C SER A 195 -18.64 3.09 -1.28
N ARG A 196 -19.98 3.13 -1.21
CA ARG A 196 -20.79 3.98 -2.10
C ARG A 196 -20.46 5.47 -1.89
N ASN A 197 -20.33 5.89 -0.64
CA ASN A 197 -20.03 7.28 -0.29
C ASN A 197 -18.64 7.71 -0.81
N PHE A 198 -17.66 6.83 -0.79
CA PHE A 198 -16.34 7.10 -1.32
C PHE A 198 -16.37 7.27 -2.84
N ARG A 199 -17.09 6.40 -3.55
CA ARG A 199 -17.31 6.53 -5.00
C ARG A 199 -17.94 7.86 -5.40
N GLU A 200 -18.97 8.28 -4.66
CA GLU A 200 -19.66 9.56 -4.93
C GLU A 200 -18.75 10.75 -4.64
N ARG A 201 -17.92 10.67 -3.60
CA ARG A 201 -16.93 11.70 -3.25
C ARG A 201 -15.89 11.88 -4.37
N LEU A 202 -15.30 10.79 -4.86
CA LEU A 202 -14.37 10.84 -6.00
C LEU A 202 -15.02 11.51 -7.24
N ARG A 203 -16.26 11.15 -7.55
CA ARG A 203 -16.99 11.74 -8.69
C ARG A 203 -17.25 13.23 -8.52
N LYS A 204 -17.60 13.67 -7.32
CA LYS A 204 -17.85 15.10 -7.04
C LYS A 204 -16.60 15.96 -7.22
N ILE A 205 -15.42 15.41 -7.00
CA ILE A 205 -14.13 16.09 -7.21
C ILE A 205 -13.79 16.19 -8.70
N GLY A 206 -14.33 15.31 -9.54
CA GLY A 206 -14.10 15.31 -10.98
C GLY A 206 -13.39 14.07 -11.53
N PHE A 207 -13.17 13.06 -10.69
CA PHE A 207 -12.59 11.80 -11.16
C PHE A 207 -13.59 10.99 -11.98
N LYS A 208 -13.11 10.40 -13.08
CA LYS A 208 -13.81 9.29 -13.74
C LYS A 208 -13.49 7.99 -12.97
N VAL A 209 -14.50 7.44 -12.29
CA VAL A 209 -14.31 6.39 -11.30
C VAL A 209 -14.63 5.01 -11.84
N GLN A 210 -13.71 4.07 -11.64
CA GLN A 210 -13.88 2.63 -11.82
C GLN A 210 -13.61 1.93 -10.48
N GLN A 211 -14.19 0.74 -10.29
CA GLN A 211 -13.94 -0.12 -9.13
C GLN A 211 -13.67 -1.53 -9.62
N SER A 212 -12.62 -2.14 -9.10
CA SER A 212 -12.33 -3.57 -9.24
C SER A 212 -12.48 -4.27 -7.89
N ARG A 213 -12.87 -5.53 -7.89
CA ARG A 213 -12.85 -6.39 -6.71
C ARG A 213 -11.77 -7.42 -6.90
N VAL A 214 -10.95 -7.60 -5.89
CA VAL A 214 -9.81 -8.51 -5.89
C VAL A 214 -9.90 -9.39 -4.66
N PRO A 215 -9.76 -10.71 -4.76
CA PRO A 215 -9.69 -11.57 -3.60
C PRO A 215 -8.39 -11.28 -2.83
N GLU A 216 -8.42 -11.51 -1.53
CA GLU A 216 -7.25 -11.39 -0.67
C GLU A 216 -6.19 -12.45 -1.03
N GLN A 217 -6.64 -13.68 -1.33
CA GLN A 217 -5.80 -14.81 -1.69
C GLN A 217 -6.54 -15.73 -2.67
N ASP A 218 -5.86 -16.31 -3.64
CA ASP A 218 -6.30 -17.28 -4.68
C ASP A 218 -7.79 -17.73 -4.63
N ASN A 219 -8.69 -16.80 -4.90
CA ASN A 219 -10.15 -17.00 -4.85
C ASN A 219 -10.72 -17.44 -3.48
N LYS A 220 -9.97 -17.25 -2.40
CA LYS A 220 -10.39 -17.49 -1.02
C LYS A 220 -10.17 -16.20 -0.20
N GLY A 221 -11.03 -15.97 0.78
CA GLY A 221 -10.96 -14.81 1.66
C GLY A 221 -11.91 -13.68 1.28
N ASP A 222 -11.75 -12.55 1.94
CA ASP A 222 -12.55 -11.35 1.71
C ASP A 222 -12.21 -10.68 0.37
N LEU A 223 -13.20 -10.02 -0.22
CA LEU A 223 -13.02 -9.27 -1.46
C LEU A 223 -12.64 -7.83 -1.14
N HIS A 224 -11.41 -7.46 -1.45
CA HIS A 224 -10.96 -6.08 -1.40
C HIS A 224 -11.47 -5.26 -2.59
N ALA A 225 -11.59 -3.96 -2.40
CA ALA A 225 -11.98 -3.03 -3.45
C ALA A 225 -10.80 -2.14 -3.84
N ILE A 226 -10.48 -2.12 -5.13
CA ILE A 226 -9.54 -1.15 -5.69
C ILE A 226 -10.34 -0.10 -6.43
N TRP A 227 -10.18 1.15 -6.01
CA TRP A 227 -10.79 2.30 -6.63
C TRP A 227 -9.79 2.96 -7.57
N LEU A 228 -10.19 3.17 -8.81
CA LEU A 228 -9.42 3.91 -9.80
C LEU A 228 -10.17 5.19 -10.15
N GLY A 229 -9.55 6.33 -9.89
CA GLY A 229 -10.01 7.65 -10.28
C GLY A 229 -9.09 8.22 -11.36
N GLU A 230 -9.60 8.43 -12.57
CA GLU A 230 -8.87 9.11 -13.63
C GLU A 230 -9.15 10.61 -13.58
N ARG A 231 -8.09 11.43 -13.49
CA ARG A 231 -8.19 12.89 -13.62
C ARG A 231 -8.58 13.26 -15.05
N GLY A 232 -9.40 14.28 -15.22
CA GLY A 232 -9.71 14.86 -16.53
C GLY A 232 -8.47 15.37 -17.28
N PRO A 233 -8.64 15.77 -18.56
CA PRO A 233 -7.59 16.35 -19.38
C PRO A 233 -7.09 17.69 -18.86
#